data_965f2638d2cabc8663bdc1e0f438c8d0
#
_entry.id   965f2638d2cabc8663bdc1e0f438c8d0
#
_cell.length_a   1.000
_cell.length_b   1.000
_cell.length_c   1.000
_cell.angle_alpha   90.00
_cell.angle_beta   90.00
_cell.angle_gamma   90.00
#
_symmetry.space_group_name_H-M   'P 1'
#
loop_
_entity.id
_entity.type
_entity.pdbx_description
1 polymer ?
#
loop_
_entity_poly.entity_id
_entity_poly.type
_entity_poly.pdbx_seq_one_letter_code
_entity_poly.pdbx_strand_id
1 'polypeptide(L)'
;MSTAARRTRTRPATAKARTSGIVSSSHLVSPKSVELSELEFGLIVAWNAFSRWAMRCMAAAGCPDLTITDVLVLHHICHRARNKKLGDICFVLNVEDTHVVGYSLKKLLAAELAQGARVGKEVFYSPTPAGEAAVAKYREVREACLIANLDVERNPDIGNAARLLRTMSGLYDQAARAATSL
;
A
#
# COMPACT_ATOMS: atom_id res chain seq x y z
N MET A 1 -7.35 47.26 -57.89
CA MET A 1 -7.91 45.93 -57.54
C MET A 1 -7.28 45.48 -56.26
N SER A 2 -7.99 45.66 -55.16
CA SER A 2 -7.47 45.38 -53.82
C SER A 2 -8.20 44.17 -53.24
N THR A 3 -7.47 43.08 -53.03
CA THR A 3 -7.99 41.80 -52.49
C THR A 3 -7.78 41.78 -50.98
N ALA A 4 -8.85 41.96 -50.23
CA ALA A 4 -8.84 41.87 -48.76
C ALA A 4 -8.76 40.42 -48.32
N ALA A 5 -7.71 40.07 -47.58
CA ALA A 5 -7.51 38.76 -46.97
C ALA A 5 -8.41 38.61 -45.71
N ARG A 6 -9.34 37.69 -45.77
CA ARG A 6 -10.28 37.35 -44.69
C ARG A 6 -9.55 36.52 -43.61
N ARG A 7 -9.21 37.12 -42.46
CA ARG A 7 -8.67 36.42 -41.30
C ARG A 7 -9.78 35.59 -40.63
N THR A 8 -9.66 34.28 -40.77
CA THR A 8 -10.46 33.32 -39.98
C THR A 8 -10.00 33.29 -38.53
N ARG A 9 -10.86 33.82 -37.64
CA ARG A 9 -10.68 33.72 -36.17
C ARG A 9 -10.98 32.27 -35.80
N THR A 10 -9.94 31.50 -35.48
CA THR A 10 -10.08 30.22 -34.78
C THR A 10 -10.62 30.47 -33.38
N ARG A 11 -11.79 29.92 -33.12
CA ARG A 11 -12.43 29.89 -31.79
C ARG A 11 -11.57 29.00 -30.86
N PRO A 12 -11.23 29.43 -29.64
CA PRO A 12 -10.54 28.56 -28.71
C PRO A 12 -11.46 27.40 -28.34
N ALA A 13 -10.93 26.18 -28.38
CA ALA A 13 -11.62 24.97 -27.95
C ALA A 13 -11.99 25.13 -26.46
N THR A 14 -13.27 25.12 -26.18
CA THR A 14 -13.80 25.07 -24.82
C THR A 14 -13.25 23.82 -24.13
N ALA A 15 -12.42 24.02 -23.10
CA ALA A 15 -12.01 22.95 -22.21
C ALA A 15 -13.29 22.27 -21.69
N LYS A 16 -13.47 20.98 -21.99
CA LYS A 16 -14.53 20.16 -21.42
C LYS A 16 -14.41 20.28 -19.90
N ALA A 17 -15.42 20.85 -19.26
CA ALA A 17 -15.57 20.79 -17.82
C ALA A 17 -15.51 19.30 -17.42
N ARG A 18 -14.44 18.92 -16.74
CA ARG A 18 -14.33 17.58 -16.16
C ARG A 18 -15.49 17.47 -15.16
N THR A 19 -16.40 16.54 -15.43
CA THR A 19 -17.45 16.17 -14.47
C THR A 19 -16.74 15.87 -13.15
N SER A 20 -17.00 16.71 -12.15
CA SER A 20 -16.50 16.48 -10.80
C SER A 20 -17.04 15.10 -10.35
N GLY A 21 -16.16 14.14 -10.16
CA GLY A 21 -16.51 12.92 -9.47
C GLY A 21 -17.16 13.25 -8.13
N ILE A 22 -17.93 12.34 -7.59
CA ILE A 22 -18.50 12.48 -6.24
C ILE A 22 -17.34 12.56 -5.27
N VAL A 23 -16.99 13.78 -4.83
CA VAL A 23 -15.95 13.99 -3.83
C VAL A 23 -16.57 13.75 -2.46
N SER A 24 -16.24 12.60 -1.86
CA SER A 24 -16.77 12.24 -0.54
C SER A 24 -16.27 13.13 0.59
N SER A 25 -15.22 13.90 0.36
CA SER A 25 -14.57 14.79 1.33
C SER A 25 -14.62 16.25 0.90
N SER A 26 -15.80 16.74 0.48
CA SER A 26 -15.98 18.10 -0.05
C SER A 26 -15.48 19.21 0.89
N HIS A 27 -15.50 18.97 2.20
CA HIS A 27 -14.98 19.88 3.24
C HIS A 27 -13.45 19.99 3.28
N LEU A 28 -12.73 19.04 2.65
CA LEU A 28 -11.26 19.01 2.56
C LEU A 28 -10.73 19.41 1.18
N VAL A 29 -11.62 19.64 0.22
CA VAL A 29 -11.21 19.95 -1.16
C VAL A 29 -10.48 21.28 -1.22
N SER A 30 -9.22 21.24 -1.66
CA SER A 30 -8.46 22.43 -1.99
C SER A 30 -8.65 22.82 -3.46
N PRO A 31 -8.89 24.11 -3.77
CA PRO A 31 -8.90 24.58 -5.17
C PRO A 31 -7.59 24.30 -5.92
N LYS A 32 -6.48 24.13 -5.18
CA LYS A 32 -5.15 23.82 -5.74
C LYS A 32 -5.06 22.38 -6.25
N SER A 33 -5.76 21.46 -5.60
CA SER A 33 -5.73 20.04 -5.97
C SER A 33 -6.97 19.33 -5.47
N VAL A 34 -7.98 19.23 -6.32
CA VAL A 34 -9.18 18.42 -6.06
C VAL A 34 -8.84 16.95 -6.11
N GLU A 35 -7.92 16.57 -7.00
CA GLU A 35 -7.45 15.21 -7.23
C GLU A 35 -6.81 14.59 -6.00
N LEU A 36 -6.21 15.39 -5.11
CA LEU A 36 -5.61 14.88 -3.86
C LEU A 36 -6.68 14.29 -2.94
N SER A 37 -7.81 14.97 -2.76
CA SER A 37 -8.90 14.47 -1.92
C SER A 37 -9.54 13.20 -2.48
N GLU A 38 -9.65 13.08 -3.81
CA GLU A 38 -10.11 11.86 -4.47
C GLU A 38 -9.11 10.71 -4.27
N LEU A 39 -7.80 10.99 -4.36
CA LEU A 39 -6.75 10.01 -4.10
C LEU A 39 -6.79 9.53 -2.65
N GLU A 40 -6.90 10.43 -1.68
CA GLU A 40 -6.95 10.09 -0.25
C GLU A 40 -8.15 9.22 0.10
N PHE A 41 -9.33 9.54 -0.44
CA PHE A 41 -10.50 8.68 -0.27
C PHE A 41 -10.30 7.31 -0.93
N GLY A 42 -9.79 7.30 -2.17
CA GLY A 42 -9.44 6.07 -2.87
C GLY A 42 -8.45 5.21 -2.09
N LEU A 43 -7.46 5.83 -1.46
CA LEU A 43 -6.47 5.15 -0.62
C LEU A 43 -7.12 4.48 0.60
N ILE A 44 -8.03 5.17 1.30
CA ILE A 44 -8.75 4.61 2.45
C ILE A 44 -9.57 3.39 2.03
N VAL A 45 -10.36 3.52 0.95
CA VAL A 45 -11.20 2.43 0.44
C VAL A 45 -10.36 1.25 -0.03
N ALA A 46 -9.29 1.51 -0.77
CA ALA A 46 -8.36 0.49 -1.28
C ALA A 46 -7.64 -0.23 -0.13
N TRP A 47 -7.18 0.50 0.88
CA TRP A 47 -6.53 -0.09 2.06
C TRP A 47 -7.45 -1.03 2.82
N ASN A 48 -8.70 -0.62 3.05
CA ASN A 48 -9.68 -1.47 3.73
C ASN A 48 -10.02 -2.73 2.92
N ALA A 49 -10.13 -2.61 1.59
CA ALA A 49 -10.36 -3.75 0.70
C ALA A 49 -9.16 -4.70 0.68
N PHE A 50 -7.96 -4.16 0.53
CA PHE A 50 -6.70 -4.91 0.55
C PHE A 50 -6.51 -5.63 1.88
N SER A 51 -6.75 -4.96 3.01
CA SER A 51 -6.62 -5.56 4.34
C SER A 51 -7.56 -6.76 4.52
N ARG A 52 -8.84 -6.61 4.14
CA ARG A 52 -9.79 -7.73 4.16
C ARG A 52 -9.35 -8.87 3.26
N TRP A 53 -8.89 -8.55 2.05
CA TRP A 53 -8.40 -9.52 1.10
C TRP A 53 -7.19 -10.30 1.66
N ALA A 54 -6.17 -9.59 2.15
CA ALA A 54 -4.95 -10.20 2.66
C ALA A 54 -5.23 -11.15 3.85
N MET A 55 -6.11 -10.74 4.77
CA MET A 55 -6.50 -11.59 5.90
C MET A 55 -7.27 -12.83 5.43
N ARG A 56 -8.20 -12.70 4.50
CA ARG A 56 -8.94 -13.85 3.94
C ARG A 56 -8.05 -14.80 3.15
N CYS A 57 -7.11 -14.25 2.40
CA CYS A 57 -6.11 -15.02 1.66
C CYS A 57 -5.24 -15.82 2.63
N MET A 58 -4.80 -15.23 3.74
CA MET A 58 -4.02 -15.90 4.77
C MET A 58 -4.87 -16.93 5.55
N ALA A 59 -6.14 -16.66 5.79
CA ALA A 59 -7.06 -17.64 6.38
C ALA A 59 -7.22 -18.88 5.48
N ALA A 60 -7.37 -18.68 4.17
CA ALA A 60 -7.39 -19.78 3.19
C ALA A 60 -6.04 -20.52 3.10
N ALA A 61 -4.94 -19.87 3.49
CA ALA A 61 -3.63 -20.51 3.62
C ALA A 61 -3.45 -21.28 4.95
N GLY A 62 -4.48 -21.35 5.81
CA GLY A 62 -4.44 -22.09 7.07
C GLY A 62 -4.16 -21.26 8.32
N CYS A 63 -4.08 -19.93 8.20
CA CYS A 63 -3.79 -19.02 9.32
C CYS A 63 -4.93 -17.99 9.51
N PRO A 64 -6.13 -18.39 10.01
CA PRO A 64 -7.31 -17.53 10.06
C PRO A 64 -7.23 -16.39 11.08
N ASP A 65 -6.40 -16.53 12.11
CA ASP A 65 -6.36 -15.61 13.25
C ASP A 65 -5.39 -14.43 13.07
N LEU A 66 -4.69 -14.36 11.92
CA LEU A 66 -3.74 -13.30 11.67
C LEU A 66 -4.45 -11.99 11.29
N THR A 67 -4.05 -10.89 11.96
CA THR A 67 -4.43 -9.53 11.58
C THR A 67 -3.65 -9.08 10.35
N ILE A 68 -4.08 -7.97 9.73
CA ILE A 68 -3.34 -7.42 8.58
C ILE A 68 -1.86 -7.14 8.93
N THR A 69 -1.58 -6.60 10.12
CA THR A 69 -0.19 -6.33 10.53
C THR A 69 0.61 -7.62 10.66
N ASP A 70 0.02 -8.69 11.24
CA ASP A 70 0.67 -9.99 11.34
C ASP A 70 1.04 -10.55 9.96
N VAL A 71 0.10 -10.44 9.00
CA VAL A 71 0.30 -10.87 7.61
C VAL A 71 1.46 -10.09 6.98
N LEU A 72 1.47 -8.76 7.10
CA LEU A 72 2.52 -7.92 6.52
C LEU A 72 3.89 -8.20 7.15
N VAL A 73 3.95 -8.38 8.47
CA VAL A 73 5.19 -8.73 9.19
C VAL A 73 5.69 -10.10 8.74
N LEU A 74 4.82 -11.12 8.64
CA LEU A 74 5.19 -12.45 8.17
C LEU A 74 5.73 -12.41 6.75
N HIS A 75 5.05 -11.74 5.83
CA HIS A 75 5.54 -11.55 4.46
C HIS A 75 6.91 -10.87 4.42
N HIS A 76 7.10 -9.86 5.27
CA HIS A 76 8.37 -9.12 5.30
C HIS A 76 9.52 -9.98 5.82
N ILE A 77 9.33 -10.78 6.87
CA ILE A 77 10.39 -11.67 7.38
C ILE A 77 10.72 -12.82 6.42
N CYS A 78 9.75 -13.27 5.60
CA CYS A 78 9.98 -14.25 4.54
C CYS A 78 10.71 -13.64 3.32
N HIS A 79 10.71 -12.30 3.17
CA HIS A 79 11.29 -11.66 2.01
C HIS A 79 12.82 -11.66 2.06
N ARG A 80 13.47 -12.17 1.00
CA ARG A 80 14.93 -12.16 0.80
C ARG A 80 15.75 -12.93 1.83
N ALA A 81 15.31 -14.06 2.35
CA ALA A 81 16.11 -14.98 3.17
C ALA A 81 17.17 -14.31 4.10
N ARG A 82 16.88 -13.14 4.64
CA ARG A 82 17.73 -12.38 5.57
C ARG A 82 17.01 -12.17 6.87
N ASN A 83 17.71 -12.44 7.97
CA ASN A 83 17.19 -12.14 9.31
C ASN A 83 16.92 -10.64 9.46
N LYS A 84 15.80 -10.27 10.05
CA LYS A 84 15.34 -8.88 10.19
C LYS A 84 15.30 -8.48 11.66
N LYS A 85 15.73 -7.27 11.96
CA LYS A 85 15.50 -6.65 13.27
C LYS A 85 14.12 -5.99 13.32
N LEU A 86 13.59 -5.81 14.53
CA LEU A 86 12.34 -5.07 14.72
C LEU A 86 12.35 -3.70 14.01
N GLY A 87 13.43 -2.93 14.17
CA GLY A 87 13.55 -1.62 13.53
C GLY A 87 13.54 -1.68 11.99
N ASP A 88 14.19 -2.70 11.39
CA ASP A 88 14.19 -2.89 9.93
C ASP A 88 12.78 -3.18 9.40
N ILE A 89 12.00 -3.97 10.17
CA ILE A 89 10.61 -4.30 9.82
C ILE A 89 9.74 -3.05 9.89
N CYS A 90 9.85 -2.28 11.00
CA CYS A 90 9.12 -1.03 11.17
C CYS A 90 9.45 -0.03 10.05
N PHE A 91 10.72 0.13 9.73
CA PHE A 91 11.17 1.04 8.67
C PHE A 91 10.58 0.69 7.30
N VAL A 92 10.64 -0.59 6.90
CA VAL A 92 10.15 -1.01 5.57
C VAL A 92 8.63 -0.96 5.48
N LEU A 93 7.92 -1.27 6.57
CA LEU A 93 6.45 -1.21 6.62
C LEU A 93 5.93 0.22 6.88
N ASN A 94 6.81 1.18 7.08
CA ASN A 94 6.50 2.56 7.44
C ASN A 94 5.59 2.64 8.69
N VAL A 95 5.94 1.86 9.73
CA VAL A 95 5.24 1.83 11.01
C VAL A 95 6.09 2.54 12.05
N GLU A 96 5.60 3.67 12.56
CA GLU A 96 6.32 4.48 13.55
C GLU A 96 6.29 3.84 14.94
N ASP A 97 5.11 3.33 15.36
CA ASP A 97 4.96 2.65 16.64
C ASP A 97 5.51 1.22 16.58
N THR A 98 6.71 1.05 17.13
CA THR A 98 7.38 -0.25 17.20
C THR A 98 6.64 -1.30 18.00
N HIS A 99 5.75 -0.90 18.94
CA HIS A 99 4.96 -1.83 19.74
C HIS A 99 3.98 -2.62 18.86
N VAL A 100 3.42 -2.00 17.83
CA VAL A 100 2.49 -2.66 16.90
C VAL A 100 3.17 -3.85 16.21
N VAL A 101 4.37 -3.64 15.67
CA VAL A 101 5.17 -4.71 15.04
C VAL A 101 5.65 -5.71 16.09
N GLY A 102 6.03 -5.24 17.28
CA GLY A 102 6.44 -6.10 18.39
C GLY A 102 5.35 -7.07 18.84
N TYR A 103 4.08 -6.63 18.90
CA TYR A 103 2.95 -7.52 19.19
C TYR A 103 2.73 -8.55 18.10
N SER A 104 2.81 -8.15 16.82
CA SER A 104 2.71 -9.06 15.70
C SER A 104 3.81 -10.13 15.72
N LEU A 105 5.06 -9.73 15.98
CA LEU A 105 6.17 -10.69 16.12
C LEU A 105 5.94 -11.68 17.26
N LYS A 106 5.49 -11.23 18.44
CA LYS A 106 5.14 -12.12 19.56
C LYS A 106 4.07 -13.14 19.16
N LYS A 107 3.04 -12.69 18.45
CA LYS A 107 1.96 -13.57 17.97
C LYS A 107 2.46 -14.59 16.96
N LEU A 108 3.28 -14.16 15.99
CA LEU A 108 3.88 -15.04 14.99
C LEU A 108 4.84 -16.07 15.61
N LEU A 109 5.59 -15.68 16.67
CA LEU A 109 6.42 -16.61 17.43
C LEU A 109 5.57 -17.65 18.17
N ALA A 110 4.48 -17.21 18.83
CA ALA A 110 3.56 -18.10 19.53
C ALA A 110 2.81 -19.06 18.60
N ALA A 111 2.55 -18.62 17.35
CA ALA A 111 1.96 -19.45 16.28
C ALA A 111 2.99 -20.32 15.56
N GLU A 112 4.25 -20.32 15.95
CA GLU A 112 5.36 -21.05 15.33
C GLU A 112 5.57 -20.73 13.84
N LEU A 113 5.11 -19.56 13.39
CA LEU A 113 5.29 -19.07 12.02
C LEU A 113 6.59 -18.27 11.85
N ALA A 114 7.13 -17.77 12.95
CA ALA A 114 8.40 -17.06 13.01
C ALA A 114 9.29 -17.64 14.11
N GLN A 115 10.57 -17.36 14.03
CA GLN A 115 11.56 -17.66 15.06
C GLN A 115 12.46 -16.45 15.29
N GLY A 116 12.98 -16.32 16.50
CA GLY A 116 13.88 -15.26 16.91
C GLY A 116 15.23 -15.81 17.36
N ALA A 117 16.32 -15.23 16.88
CA ALA A 117 17.67 -15.55 17.32
C ALA A 117 18.32 -14.31 17.93
N ARG A 118 18.86 -14.44 19.15
CA ARG A 118 19.57 -13.34 19.82
C ARG A 118 21.03 -13.34 19.41
N VAL A 119 21.49 -12.19 18.91
CA VAL A 119 22.89 -11.96 18.60
C VAL A 119 23.34 -10.70 19.34
N GLY A 120 24.14 -10.88 20.37
CA GLY A 120 24.53 -9.80 21.28
C GLY A 120 23.32 -9.20 22.01
N LYS A 121 23.06 -7.92 21.82
CA LYS A 121 21.93 -7.19 22.41
C LYS A 121 20.68 -7.19 21.52
N GLU A 122 20.78 -7.68 20.29
CA GLU A 122 19.72 -7.59 19.29
C GLU A 122 19.03 -8.93 19.07
N VAL A 123 17.75 -8.89 18.70
CA VAL A 123 16.99 -10.06 18.27
C VAL A 123 16.74 -9.95 16.77
N PHE A 124 17.05 -11.02 16.08
CA PHE A 124 16.81 -11.18 14.65
C PHE A 124 15.68 -12.18 14.43
N TYR A 125 14.76 -11.82 13.57
CA TYR A 125 13.59 -12.62 13.24
C TYR A 125 13.72 -13.22 11.85
N SER A 126 13.29 -14.47 11.70
CA SER A 126 13.20 -15.20 10.43
C SER A 126 11.94 -16.06 10.42
N PRO A 127 11.43 -16.49 9.25
CA PRO A 127 10.34 -17.43 9.20
C PRO A 127 10.80 -18.81 9.71
N THR A 128 9.84 -19.59 10.18
CA THR A 128 9.99 -21.06 10.31
C THR A 128 9.62 -21.75 8.99
N PRO A 129 9.88 -23.03 8.80
CA PRO A 129 9.34 -23.80 7.66
C PRO A 129 7.81 -23.71 7.56
N ALA A 130 7.09 -23.65 8.68
CA ALA A 130 5.64 -23.46 8.70
C ALA A 130 5.24 -22.06 8.21
N GLY A 131 5.98 -21.02 8.62
CA GLY A 131 5.76 -19.65 8.13
C GLY A 131 6.02 -19.53 6.63
N GLU A 132 7.09 -20.14 6.12
CA GLU A 132 7.38 -20.19 4.67
C GLU A 132 6.28 -20.92 3.89
N ALA A 133 5.81 -22.08 4.40
CA ALA A 133 4.71 -22.83 3.80
C ALA A 133 3.41 -22.03 3.78
N ALA A 134 3.09 -21.30 4.86
CA ALA A 134 1.91 -20.42 4.91
C ALA A 134 1.98 -19.31 3.85
N VAL A 135 3.14 -18.67 3.68
CA VAL A 135 3.34 -17.63 2.65
C VAL A 135 3.31 -18.22 1.24
N ALA A 136 3.85 -19.42 1.04
CA ALA A 136 3.75 -20.13 -0.25
C ALA A 136 2.30 -20.43 -0.59
N LYS A 137 1.50 -20.90 0.37
CA LYS A 137 0.07 -21.16 0.19
C LYS A 137 -0.73 -19.89 -0.06
N TYR A 138 -0.42 -18.81 0.66
CA TYR A 138 -0.98 -17.48 0.37
C TYR A 138 -0.74 -17.08 -1.09
N ARG A 139 0.47 -17.31 -1.61
CA ARG A 139 0.80 -17.01 -3.00
C ARG A 139 -0.08 -17.82 -3.97
N GLU A 140 -0.30 -19.11 -3.74
CA GLU A 140 -1.17 -19.95 -4.57
C GLU A 140 -2.61 -19.41 -4.58
N VAL A 141 -3.16 -19.06 -3.40
CA VAL A 141 -4.50 -18.46 -3.28
C VAL A 141 -4.55 -17.12 -4.02
N ARG A 142 -3.49 -16.30 -3.91
CA ARG A 142 -3.39 -15.03 -4.62
C ARG A 142 -3.38 -15.21 -6.14
N GLU A 143 -2.64 -16.17 -6.66
CA GLU A 143 -2.63 -16.48 -8.09
C GLU A 143 -4.03 -16.90 -8.58
N ALA A 144 -4.67 -17.82 -7.86
CA ALA A 144 -5.96 -18.37 -8.26
C ALA A 144 -7.11 -17.34 -8.16
N CYS A 145 -7.16 -16.54 -7.09
CA CYS A 145 -8.31 -15.69 -6.81
C CYS A 145 -8.17 -14.24 -7.29
N LEU A 146 -6.93 -13.74 -7.42
CA LEU A 146 -6.69 -12.34 -7.78
C LEU A 146 -6.00 -12.22 -9.15
N ILE A 147 -4.85 -12.86 -9.32
CA ILE A 147 -4.02 -12.67 -10.52
C ILE A 147 -4.71 -13.28 -11.75
N ALA A 148 -5.33 -14.45 -11.63
CA ALA A 148 -6.04 -15.10 -12.72
C ALA A 148 -7.19 -14.25 -13.31
N ASN A 149 -7.73 -13.31 -12.51
CA ASN A 149 -8.81 -12.39 -12.93
C ASN A 149 -8.31 -10.98 -13.25
N LEU A 150 -7.00 -10.73 -13.16
CA LEU A 150 -6.45 -9.43 -13.44
C LEU A 150 -6.31 -9.20 -14.95
N ASP A 151 -6.85 -8.09 -15.43
CA ASP A 151 -6.60 -7.62 -16.78
C ASP A 151 -5.15 -7.14 -16.90
N VAL A 152 -4.36 -7.89 -17.68
CA VAL A 152 -2.92 -7.62 -17.87
C VAL A 152 -2.65 -6.30 -18.60
N GLU A 153 -3.61 -5.78 -19.37
CA GLU A 153 -3.49 -4.47 -20.02
C GLU A 153 -3.42 -3.33 -19.01
N ARG A 154 -3.92 -3.54 -17.79
CA ARG A 154 -3.82 -2.59 -16.70
C ARG A 154 -2.48 -2.59 -15.95
N ASN A 155 -1.56 -3.47 -16.28
CA ASN A 155 -0.26 -3.53 -15.59
C ASN A 155 0.52 -2.20 -15.62
N PRO A 156 0.55 -1.42 -16.73
CA PRO A 156 1.19 -0.10 -16.72
C PRO A 156 0.55 0.87 -15.73
N ASP A 157 -0.78 0.88 -15.61
CA ASP A 157 -1.50 1.74 -14.67
C ASP A 157 -1.22 1.34 -13.23
N ILE A 158 -1.20 0.04 -12.94
CA ILE A 158 -0.83 -0.51 -11.63
C ILE A 158 0.61 -0.10 -11.27
N GLY A 159 1.54 -0.20 -12.20
CA GLY A 159 2.91 0.24 -12.01
C GLY A 159 3.04 1.75 -11.76
N ASN A 160 2.26 2.57 -12.47
CA ASN A 160 2.20 4.02 -12.26
C ASN A 160 1.62 4.35 -10.88
N ALA A 161 0.51 3.72 -10.50
CA ALA A 161 -0.11 3.88 -9.18
C ALA A 161 0.87 3.49 -8.05
N ALA A 162 1.59 2.39 -8.20
CA ALA A 162 2.58 1.95 -7.21
C ALA A 162 3.73 2.96 -7.04
N ARG A 163 4.18 3.63 -8.12
CA ARG A 163 5.17 4.71 -8.03
C ARG A 163 4.60 5.95 -7.36
N LEU A 164 3.39 6.34 -7.74
CA LEU A 164 2.69 7.48 -7.13
C LEU A 164 2.51 7.30 -5.63
N LEU A 165 2.02 6.14 -5.18
CA LEU A 165 1.83 5.84 -3.76
C LEU A 165 3.13 5.94 -2.96
N ARG A 166 4.28 5.48 -3.50
CA ARG A 166 5.57 5.67 -2.85
C ARG A 166 6.00 7.13 -2.74
N THR A 167 5.72 7.93 -3.77
CA THR A 167 5.98 9.39 -3.72
C THR A 167 5.10 10.07 -2.69
N MET A 168 3.81 9.72 -2.66
CA MET A 168 2.85 10.27 -1.70
C MET A 168 3.19 9.90 -0.27
N SER A 169 3.67 8.67 0.00
CA SER A 169 4.15 8.29 1.33
C SER A 169 5.20 9.27 1.85
N GLY A 170 6.22 9.61 1.06
CA GLY A 170 7.23 10.58 1.45
C GLY A 170 6.69 12.00 1.68
N LEU A 171 5.69 12.42 0.88
CA LEU A 171 5.03 13.72 1.06
C LEU A 171 4.20 13.76 2.36
N TYR A 172 3.47 12.69 2.68
CA TYR A 172 2.72 12.59 3.93
C TYR A 172 3.65 12.59 5.14
N ASP A 173 4.76 11.87 5.11
CA ASP A 173 5.76 11.87 6.18
C ASP A 173 6.35 13.28 6.40
N GLN A 174 6.61 14.01 5.32
CA GLN A 174 7.08 15.40 5.40
C GLN A 174 6.00 16.32 5.98
N ALA A 175 4.75 16.17 5.54
CA ALA A 175 3.62 16.97 6.04
C ALA A 175 3.35 16.68 7.52
N ALA A 176 3.43 15.41 7.95
CA ALA A 176 3.28 15.03 9.35
C ALA A 176 4.34 15.72 10.23
N ARG A 177 5.62 15.72 9.80
CA ARG A 177 6.67 16.46 10.53
C ARG A 177 6.43 17.94 10.59
N ALA A 178 5.94 18.56 9.50
CA ALA A 178 5.64 19.98 9.48
C ALA A 178 4.46 20.32 10.43
N ALA A 179 3.43 19.45 10.46
CA ALA A 179 2.27 19.65 11.32
C ALA A 179 2.61 19.60 12.81
N THR A 180 3.65 18.86 13.22
CA THR A 180 4.11 18.84 14.62
C THR A 180 4.80 20.14 15.06
N SER A 181 5.08 21.05 14.12
CA SER A 181 5.73 22.34 14.37
C SER A 181 4.76 23.53 14.34
N LEU A 182 3.45 23.28 14.12
CA LEU A 182 2.39 24.29 14.15
C LEU A 182 1.81 24.44 15.55
#